data_20a99283f4393db04327386cd6896308
#
_entry.id   20a99283f4393db04327386cd6896308
#
_cell.length_a   1.000
_cell.length_b   1.000
_cell.length_c   1.000
_cell.angle_alpha   90.00
_cell.angle_beta   90.00
_cell.angle_gamma   90.00
#
_symmetry.space_group_name_H-M   'P 1'
#
loop_
_entity.id
_entity.type
_entity.pdbx_description
1 polymer ?
#
loop_
_entity_poly.entity_id
_entity_poly.type
_entity_poly.pdbx_seq_one_letter_code
_entity_poly.pdbx_strand_id
1 'polypeptide(L)'
;MKHIYRKLFVGLLIITSAAEISAQKIVIGNYTFKDKAAYYGELEGGKPNGKGKTKFANGDQYEGEYVKGKRQGFGTYTFTDGEKYEGQWFQDHQHGRGIYYFANNNKYDGLWYCDYQEGEGVMEYYNGDRYIGNWSQDKRNGKGKYIWANGVMYDGEWKDDKKSGKGFFDWKDGSSYNGEMDNDMRNGFGTYIYANGDKYVGNWKDNLMDGKGIYYFKNGDKYEGDYESGERTGQGIFTYADGRKYVGFFKNGLMDGFGTYNWLDGSKYEGYWKENKQNGRGKYVSESGDVYDGEWAEGEMNGEGVLRMSDGTKFKGTFKNGMRNGKGIEEKDGVRFEGSYVNDIKDGPFVEKDSNGSIIRKGYYKHGIVEVAH
;
A
#
# COMPACT_ATOMS: atom_id res chain seq x y z
N MET A 1 -48.06 48.51 37.53
CA MET A 1 -49.19 48.65 36.58
C MET A 1 -49.82 47.31 36.39
N LYS A 2 -51.07 47.16 36.73
CA LYS A 2 -51.86 45.93 36.72
C LYS A 2 -52.32 45.65 35.28
N HIS A 3 -52.13 44.42 34.77
CA HIS A 3 -52.87 43.95 33.62
C HIS A 3 -53.72 42.75 34.01
N ILE A 4 -54.98 42.91 33.72
CA ILE A 4 -56.14 42.09 34.03
C ILE A 4 -56.19 40.96 33.00
N TYR A 5 -56.16 39.70 33.41
CA TYR A 5 -56.50 38.55 32.55
C TYR A 5 -58.00 38.30 32.54
N ARG A 6 -58.59 38.51 31.39
CA ARG A 6 -60.00 38.14 31.11
C ARG A 6 -60.06 36.67 30.75
N LYS A 7 -60.64 35.81 31.54
CA LYS A 7 -60.94 34.40 31.22
C LYS A 7 -62.14 34.36 30.28
N LEU A 8 -61.91 33.86 29.04
CA LEU A 8 -62.97 33.35 28.16
C LEU A 8 -63.17 31.88 28.43
N PHE A 9 -64.35 31.56 28.99
CA PHE A 9 -64.84 30.15 29.03
C PHE A 9 -65.44 29.82 27.65
N VAL A 10 -64.75 29.01 26.84
CA VAL A 10 -65.35 28.36 25.70
C VAL A 10 -65.74 26.93 26.12
N GLY A 11 -67.05 26.72 26.23
CA GLY A 11 -67.59 25.39 26.51
C GLY A 11 -67.33 24.45 25.33
N LEU A 12 -66.42 23.49 25.51
CA LEU A 12 -66.20 22.39 24.55
C LEU A 12 -67.26 21.34 24.79
N LEU A 13 -68.23 21.22 23.89
CA LEU A 13 -69.21 20.14 23.88
C LEU A 13 -68.48 18.89 23.39
N ILE A 14 -68.03 18.01 24.29
CA ILE A 14 -67.50 16.70 23.97
C ILE A 14 -68.66 15.79 23.56
N ILE A 15 -68.80 15.63 22.23
CA ILE A 15 -69.66 14.57 21.69
C ILE A 15 -68.77 13.29 21.74
N THR A 16 -68.92 12.50 22.77
CA THR A 16 -68.36 11.14 22.82
C THR A 16 -69.17 10.26 21.91
N SER A 17 -68.78 10.15 20.63
CA SER A 17 -69.16 9.01 19.83
C SER A 17 -68.35 7.79 20.35
N ALA A 18 -68.98 7.01 21.17
CA ALA A 18 -68.49 5.68 21.51
C ALA A 18 -68.55 4.84 20.22
N ALA A 19 -67.47 4.87 19.44
CA ALA A 19 -67.25 3.80 18.45
C ALA A 19 -67.01 2.54 19.27
N GLU A 20 -67.95 1.67 19.35
CA GLU A 20 -67.76 0.32 19.82
C GLU A 20 -66.70 -0.32 18.88
N ILE A 21 -65.46 -0.34 19.34
CA ILE A 21 -64.42 -1.20 18.74
C ILE A 21 -64.88 -2.64 19.11
N SER A 22 -65.66 -3.24 18.25
CA SER A 22 -65.94 -4.67 18.34
C SER A 22 -64.57 -5.39 18.23
N ALA A 23 -64.05 -5.83 19.36
CA ALA A 23 -62.87 -6.69 19.37
C ALA A 23 -63.18 -7.93 18.51
N GLN A 24 -62.65 -8.00 17.31
CA GLN A 24 -62.82 -9.17 16.45
C GLN A 24 -62.27 -10.37 17.20
N LYS A 25 -63.12 -11.42 17.34
CA LYS A 25 -62.79 -12.63 18.10
C LYS A 25 -61.70 -13.40 17.39
N ILE A 26 -60.52 -13.51 18.01
CA ILE A 26 -59.45 -14.39 17.56
C ILE A 26 -59.94 -15.83 17.77
N VAL A 27 -59.87 -16.64 16.72
CA VAL A 27 -60.21 -18.08 16.74
C VAL A 27 -59.04 -18.88 16.19
N ILE A 28 -58.81 -20.08 16.74
CA ILE A 28 -57.80 -20.99 16.18
C ILE A 28 -58.47 -21.83 15.10
N GLY A 29 -57.85 -21.95 13.91
CA GLY A 29 -58.44 -22.71 12.80
C GLY A 29 -57.48 -22.90 11.64
N ASN A 30 -58.01 -23.48 10.59
CA ASN A 30 -57.30 -23.74 9.34
C ASN A 30 -57.61 -22.64 8.31
N TYR A 31 -56.61 -22.32 7.50
CA TYR A 31 -56.77 -21.45 6.34
C TYR A 31 -55.91 -21.99 5.17
N THR A 32 -56.40 -21.90 3.94
CA THR A 32 -55.65 -22.28 2.76
C THR A 32 -55.40 -21.04 1.91
N PHE A 33 -54.12 -20.73 1.65
CA PHE A 33 -53.74 -19.63 0.79
C PHE A 33 -54.00 -19.94 -0.70
N LYS A 34 -53.97 -18.92 -1.55
CA LYS A 34 -54.23 -19.08 -3.00
C LYS A 34 -53.21 -20.01 -3.68
N ASP A 35 -51.97 -20.05 -3.19
CA ASP A 35 -50.87 -20.92 -3.64
C ASP A 35 -50.95 -22.35 -3.07
N LYS A 36 -52.08 -22.68 -2.43
CA LYS A 36 -52.34 -23.96 -1.77
C LYS A 36 -51.51 -24.21 -0.49
N ALA A 37 -50.82 -23.21 0.05
CA ALA A 37 -50.17 -23.33 1.34
C ALA A 37 -51.23 -23.54 2.46
N ALA A 38 -50.99 -24.49 3.35
CA ALA A 38 -51.91 -24.85 4.43
C ALA A 38 -51.45 -24.17 5.73
N TYR A 39 -52.30 -23.33 6.30
CA TYR A 39 -52.11 -22.64 7.57
C TYR A 39 -52.95 -23.26 8.67
N TYR A 40 -52.40 -23.32 9.87
CA TYR A 40 -53.08 -23.59 11.13
C TYR A 40 -52.61 -22.61 12.21
N GLY A 41 -53.55 -21.91 12.83
CA GLY A 41 -53.23 -20.93 13.87
C GLY A 41 -54.34 -19.94 14.15
N GLU A 42 -53.94 -18.77 14.65
CA GLU A 42 -54.83 -17.68 15.01
C GLU A 42 -55.42 -17.00 13.78
N LEU A 43 -56.71 -16.84 13.75
CA LEU A 43 -57.47 -16.16 12.68
C LEU A 43 -58.26 -15.00 13.25
N GLU A 44 -58.27 -13.91 12.52
CA GLU A 44 -59.12 -12.75 12.73
C GLU A 44 -59.83 -12.39 11.42
N GLY A 45 -61.16 -12.31 11.47
CA GLY A 45 -61.97 -12.11 10.25
C GLY A 45 -61.74 -13.18 9.17
N GLY A 46 -61.46 -14.40 9.57
CA GLY A 46 -61.26 -15.55 8.67
C GLY A 46 -59.89 -15.55 7.96
N LYS A 47 -58.93 -14.72 8.37
CA LYS A 47 -57.56 -14.66 7.80
C LYS A 47 -56.51 -14.89 8.90
N PRO A 48 -55.31 -15.42 8.55
CA PRO A 48 -54.20 -15.51 9.47
C PRO A 48 -53.88 -14.17 10.13
N ASN A 49 -53.93 -14.13 11.47
CA ASN A 49 -53.64 -12.94 12.27
C ASN A 49 -53.31 -13.41 13.68
N GLY A 50 -52.07 -13.11 14.13
CA GLY A 50 -51.49 -13.69 15.34
C GLY A 50 -50.55 -14.86 15.03
N LYS A 51 -50.40 -15.83 15.94
CA LYS A 51 -49.44 -16.94 15.82
C LYS A 51 -49.99 -18.09 15.00
N GLY A 52 -49.18 -18.67 14.15
CA GLY A 52 -49.57 -19.84 13.36
C GLY A 52 -48.41 -20.51 12.61
N LYS A 53 -48.74 -21.64 12.02
CA LYS A 53 -47.83 -22.47 11.23
C LYS A 53 -48.37 -22.62 9.81
N THR A 54 -47.50 -22.49 8.83
CA THR A 54 -47.84 -22.72 7.41
C THR A 54 -46.92 -23.78 6.84
N LYS A 55 -47.53 -24.73 6.12
CA LYS A 55 -46.81 -25.66 5.24
C LYS A 55 -47.07 -25.26 3.78
N PHE A 56 -46.00 -24.92 3.08
CA PHE A 56 -46.07 -24.52 1.68
C PHE A 56 -46.13 -25.73 0.74
N ALA A 57 -46.57 -25.52 -0.50
CA ALA A 57 -46.73 -26.59 -1.48
C ALA A 57 -45.38 -27.23 -1.89
N ASN A 58 -44.29 -26.49 -1.82
CA ASN A 58 -42.91 -26.98 -2.05
C ASN A 58 -42.31 -27.75 -0.86
N GLY A 59 -43.06 -27.83 0.25
CA GLY A 59 -42.64 -28.52 1.46
C GLY A 59 -41.98 -27.63 2.53
N ASP A 60 -41.66 -26.38 2.23
CA ASP A 60 -41.16 -25.42 3.20
C ASP A 60 -42.17 -25.21 4.34
N GLN A 61 -41.67 -24.71 5.45
CA GLN A 61 -42.50 -24.45 6.62
C GLN A 61 -42.19 -23.05 7.20
N TYR A 62 -43.24 -22.41 7.69
CA TYR A 62 -43.12 -21.19 8.49
C TYR A 62 -43.88 -21.37 9.82
N GLU A 63 -43.26 -20.93 10.90
CA GLU A 63 -43.91 -20.86 12.22
C GLU A 63 -43.62 -19.47 12.79
N GLY A 64 -44.66 -18.64 13.01
CA GLY A 64 -44.47 -17.30 13.49
C GLY A 64 -45.73 -16.45 13.48
N GLU A 65 -45.54 -15.15 13.49
CA GLU A 65 -46.57 -14.16 13.58
C GLU A 65 -47.11 -13.76 12.20
N TYR A 66 -48.40 -13.46 12.15
CA TYR A 66 -49.15 -13.02 10.98
C TYR A 66 -49.94 -11.77 11.28
N VAL A 67 -50.05 -10.86 10.31
CA VAL A 67 -50.97 -9.73 10.30
C VAL A 67 -51.68 -9.69 8.96
N LYS A 68 -53.02 -9.80 8.99
CA LYS A 68 -53.87 -9.74 7.78
C LYS A 68 -53.46 -10.73 6.69
N GLY A 69 -53.00 -11.95 7.08
CA GLY A 69 -52.60 -12.99 6.17
C GLY A 69 -51.17 -12.93 5.66
N LYS A 70 -50.34 -12.01 6.15
CA LYS A 70 -48.95 -11.87 5.81
C LYS A 70 -48.04 -12.18 7.01
N ARG A 71 -46.88 -12.77 6.76
CA ARG A 71 -45.84 -12.97 7.79
C ARG A 71 -45.39 -11.60 8.30
N GLN A 72 -45.40 -11.43 9.59
CA GLN A 72 -45.12 -10.18 10.28
C GLN A 72 -44.58 -10.50 11.67
N GLY A 73 -43.76 -9.61 12.27
CA GLY A 73 -43.23 -9.87 13.61
C GLY A 73 -42.14 -10.97 13.59
N PHE A 74 -42.07 -11.79 14.63
CA PHE A 74 -41.09 -12.87 14.72
C PHE A 74 -41.57 -14.19 14.13
N GLY A 75 -40.68 -14.90 13.43
CA GLY A 75 -40.98 -16.23 12.91
C GLY A 75 -39.78 -16.96 12.37
N THR A 76 -39.93 -18.28 12.25
CA THR A 76 -38.95 -19.21 11.71
C THR A 76 -39.46 -19.75 10.38
N TYR A 77 -38.65 -19.62 9.34
CA TYR A 77 -38.86 -20.24 8.05
C TYR A 77 -37.83 -21.35 7.85
N THR A 78 -38.29 -22.55 7.56
CA THR A 78 -37.43 -23.70 7.29
C THR A 78 -37.67 -24.17 5.86
N PHE A 79 -36.60 -24.16 5.10
CA PHE A 79 -36.56 -24.60 3.71
C PHE A 79 -36.39 -26.12 3.63
N THR A 80 -36.83 -26.73 2.54
CA THR A 80 -36.73 -28.18 2.34
C THR A 80 -35.29 -28.68 2.13
N ASP A 81 -34.35 -27.80 1.72
CA ASP A 81 -32.93 -28.10 1.59
C ASP A 81 -32.16 -28.01 2.91
N GLY A 82 -32.85 -27.69 4.02
CA GLY A 82 -32.27 -27.57 5.35
C GLY A 82 -31.85 -26.18 5.76
N GLU A 83 -31.92 -25.19 4.86
CA GLU A 83 -31.71 -23.80 5.23
C GLU A 83 -32.79 -23.31 6.21
N LYS A 84 -32.46 -22.30 7.01
CA LYS A 84 -33.38 -21.78 8.01
C LYS A 84 -33.15 -20.30 8.25
N TYR A 85 -34.25 -19.55 8.33
CA TYR A 85 -34.26 -18.17 8.81
C TYR A 85 -35.03 -18.07 10.12
N GLU A 86 -34.45 -17.43 11.11
CA GLU A 86 -35.06 -17.11 12.41
C GLU A 86 -34.96 -15.61 12.66
N GLY A 87 -36.04 -14.85 12.59
CA GLY A 87 -35.98 -13.42 12.73
C GLY A 87 -37.28 -12.68 12.52
N GLN A 88 -37.11 -11.39 12.31
CA GLN A 88 -38.23 -10.49 12.07
C GLN A 88 -38.69 -10.55 10.62
N TRP A 89 -39.99 -10.39 10.44
CA TRP A 89 -40.69 -10.40 9.15
C TRP A 89 -41.49 -9.11 9.01
N PHE A 90 -41.54 -8.58 7.81
CA PHE A 90 -42.43 -7.48 7.47
C PHE A 90 -43.07 -7.70 6.10
N GLN A 91 -44.41 -7.83 6.07
CA GLN A 91 -45.18 -8.02 4.85
C GLN A 91 -44.68 -9.17 3.95
N ASP A 92 -44.37 -10.34 4.51
CA ASP A 92 -43.83 -11.54 3.90
C ASP A 92 -42.35 -11.55 3.56
N HIS A 93 -41.60 -10.47 3.89
CA HIS A 93 -40.18 -10.34 3.66
C HIS A 93 -39.38 -10.49 4.97
N GLN A 94 -38.20 -11.08 4.90
CA GLN A 94 -37.20 -11.01 5.96
C GLN A 94 -36.86 -9.56 6.21
N HIS A 95 -36.89 -9.12 7.46
CA HIS A 95 -36.72 -7.72 7.80
C HIS A 95 -36.18 -7.56 9.23
N GLY A 96 -35.56 -6.41 9.56
CA GLY A 96 -35.05 -6.19 10.90
C GLY A 96 -33.97 -7.18 11.30
N ARG A 97 -33.93 -7.65 12.54
CA ARG A 97 -32.93 -8.62 12.99
C ARG A 97 -33.34 -10.05 12.69
N GLY A 98 -32.37 -10.84 12.20
CA GLY A 98 -32.58 -12.26 11.94
C GLY A 98 -31.28 -13.03 11.75
N ILE A 99 -31.40 -14.34 11.95
CA ILE A 99 -30.32 -15.31 11.77
C ILE A 99 -30.70 -16.22 10.61
N TYR A 100 -29.77 -16.35 9.64
CA TYR A 100 -29.90 -17.27 8.53
C TYR A 100 -28.86 -18.38 8.65
N TYR A 101 -29.29 -19.62 8.58
CA TYR A 101 -28.47 -20.82 8.55
C TYR A 101 -28.49 -21.37 7.13
N PHE A 102 -27.36 -21.33 6.46
CA PHE A 102 -27.20 -21.81 5.09
C PHE A 102 -26.96 -23.31 5.03
N ALA A 103 -27.35 -23.96 3.95
CA ALA A 103 -27.15 -25.39 3.73
C ALA A 103 -25.67 -25.83 3.81
N ASN A 104 -24.73 -24.93 3.50
CA ASN A 104 -23.30 -25.16 3.59
C ASN A 104 -22.71 -24.94 4.99
N ASN A 105 -23.54 -24.83 6.04
CA ASN A 105 -23.19 -24.53 7.42
C ASN A 105 -22.59 -23.12 7.66
N ASN A 106 -22.72 -22.20 6.71
CA ASN A 106 -22.50 -20.79 7.02
C ASN A 106 -23.65 -20.27 7.87
N LYS A 107 -23.39 -19.20 8.65
CA LYS A 107 -24.41 -18.56 9.47
C LYS A 107 -24.25 -17.04 9.37
N TYR A 108 -25.35 -16.38 9.04
CA TYR A 108 -25.43 -14.92 9.10
C TYR A 108 -26.33 -14.50 10.29
N ASP A 109 -25.83 -13.58 11.11
CA ASP A 109 -26.58 -12.96 12.21
C ASP A 109 -26.50 -11.44 12.05
N GLY A 110 -27.58 -10.82 11.61
CA GLY A 110 -27.53 -9.40 11.28
C GLY A 110 -28.87 -8.78 10.93
N LEU A 111 -28.77 -7.63 10.31
CA LEU A 111 -29.92 -6.88 9.83
C LEU A 111 -30.32 -7.33 8.42
N TRP A 112 -31.62 -7.25 8.16
CA TRP A 112 -32.28 -7.64 6.93
C TRP A 112 -33.20 -6.51 6.46
N TYR A 113 -33.24 -6.29 5.16
CA TYR A 113 -34.19 -5.38 4.52
C TYR A 113 -34.74 -5.98 3.23
N CYS A 114 -36.05 -6.30 3.22
CA CYS A 114 -36.73 -6.90 2.07
C CYS A 114 -35.97 -8.08 1.45
N ASP A 115 -35.65 -9.08 2.28
CA ASP A 115 -34.96 -10.33 1.98
C ASP A 115 -33.45 -10.21 1.69
N TYR A 116 -32.87 -9.00 1.77
CA TYR A 116 -31.43 -8.78 1.61
C TYR A 116 -30.74 -8.58 2.96
N GLN A 117 -29.51 -9.08 3.08
CA GLN A 117 -28.61 -8.68 4.15
C GLN A 117 -28.28 -7.20 3.98
N GLU A 118 -28.57 -6.39 5.00
CA GLU A 118 -28.41 -4.94 4.94
C GLU A 118 -27.98 -4.40 6.30
N GLY A 119 -27.08 -3.39 6.34
CA GLY A 119 -26.59 -2.84 7.58
C GLY A 119 -25.60 -3.74 8.32
N GLU A 120 -25.59 -3.72 9.64
CA GLU A 120 -24.63 -4.49 10.46
C GLU A 120 -24.97 -5.96 10.54
N GLY A 121 -23.96 -6.82 10.36
CA GLY A 121 -24.11 -8.25 10.49
C GLY A 121 -22.79 -9.01 10.66
N VAL A 122 -22.92 -10.24 11.10
CA VAL A 122 -21.82 -11.20 11.28
C VAL A 122 -22.08 -12.40 10.39
N MET A 123 -21.13 -12.72 9.52
CA MET A 123 -21.10 -13.98 8.78
C MET A 123 -20.05 -14.88 9.41
N GLU A 124 -20.47 -16.06 9.81
CA GLU A 124 -19.60 -17.16 10.24
C GLU A 124 -19.57 -18.20 9.12
N TYR A 125 -18.40 -18.42 8.55
CA TYR A 125 -18.20 -19.38 7.47
C TYR A 125 -17.86 -20.76 8.01
N TYR A 126 -18.27 -21.82 7.31
CA TYR A 126 -18.03 -23.21 7.72
C TYR A 126 -16.55 -23.56 7.86
N ASN A 127 -15.67 -22.83 7.12
CA ASN A 127 -14.22 -23.02 7.19
C ASN A 127 -13.56 -22.33 8.39
N GLY A 128 -14.35 -21.67 9.26
CA GLY A 128 -13.88 -20.96 10.44
C GLY A 128 -13.54 -19.47 10.20
N ASP A 129 -13.67 -18.98 8.98
CA ASP A 129 -13.55 -17.54 8.70
C ASP A 129 -14.74 -16.79 9.31
N ARG A 130 -14.53 -15.49 9.56
CA ARG A 130 -15.59 -14.64 10.10
C ARG A 130 -15.52 -13.24 9.50
N TYR A 131 -16.67 -12.70 9.10
CA TYR A 131 -16.82 -11.29 8.74
C TYR A 131 -17.74 -10.59 9.75
N ILE A 132 -17.36 -9.41 10.19
CA ILE A 132 -18.13 -8.54 11.10
C ILE A 132 -18.13 -7.16 10.48
N GLY A 133 -19.27 -6.66 10.04
CA GLY A 133 -19.32 -5.36 9.40
C GLY A 133 -20.62 -5.06 8.69
N ASN A 134 -20.56 -4.07 7.82
CA ASN A 134 -21.69 -3.59 7.07
C ASN A 134 -21.93 -4.40 5.79
N TRP A 135 -23.21 -4.54 5.48
CA TRP A 135 -23.74 -5.23 4.31
C TRP A 135 -24.66 -4.30 3.52
N SER A 136 -24.70 -4.46 2.23
CA SER A 136 -25.72 -3.86 1.37
C SER A 136 -26.05 -4.81 0.22
N GLN A 137 -27.32 -5.16 0.06
CA GLN A 137 -27.81 -6.09 -0.97
C GLN A 137 -26.98 -7.38 -1.03
N ASP A 138 -26.85 -8.07 0.12
CA ASP A 138 -26.12 -9.33 0.33
C ASP A 138 -24.61 -9.26 0.13
N LYS A 139 -24.03 -8.07 -0.06
CA LYS A 139 -22.59 -7.85 -0.24
C LYS A 139 -22.00 -7.11 0.93
N ARG A 140 -20.75 -7.43 1.27
CA ARG A 140 -19.96 -6.64 2.23
C ARG A 140 -19.75 -5.24 1.63
N ASN A 141 -20.19 -4.22 2.34
CA ASN A 141 -20.16 -2.85 1.85
C ASN A 141 -20.03 -1.88 3.03
N GLY A 142 -19.12 -0.91 2.99
CA GLY A 142 -18.82 -0.03 4.12
C GLY A 142 -17.72 -0.59 5.01
N LYS A 143 -17.74 -0.32 6.30
CA LYS A 143 -16.70 -0.79 7.25
C LYS A 143 -16.94 -2.22 7.65
N GLY A 144 -15.85 -3.01 7.74
CA GLY A 144 -15.93 -4.38 8.19
C GLY A 144 -14.58 -5.03 8.42
N LYS A 145 -14.60 -6.01 9.32
CA LYS A 145 -13.47 -6.83 9.70
C LYS A 145 -13.66 -8.26 9.21
N TYR A 146 -12.70 -8.75 8.43
CA TYR A 146 -12.62 -10.14 8.03
C TYR A 146 -11.48 -10.81 8.80
N ILE A 147 -11.77 -11.94 9.41
CA ILE A 147 -10.83 -12.75 10.18
C ILE A 147 -10.83 -14.13 9.55
N TRP A 148 -9.68 -14.52 9.01
CA TRP A 148 -9.47 -15.86 8.48
C TRP A 148 -9.28 -16.87 9.62
N ALA A 149 -9.58 -18.14 9.39
CA ALA A 149 -9.47 -19.21 10.38
C ALA A 149 -8.03 -19.35 10.95
N ASN A 150 -7.01 -18.98 10.17
CA ASN A 150 -5.61 -18.97 10.61
C ASN A 150 -5.20 -17.72 11.42
N GLY A 151 -6.16 -16.83 11.72
CA GLY A 151 -5.94 -15.61 12.49
C GLY A 151 -5.47 -14.39 11.71
N VAL A 152 -5.18 -14.53 10.40
CA VAL A 152 -4.97 -13.38 9.50
C VAL A 152 -6.20 -12.49 9.56
N MET A 153 -6.01 -11.17 9.41
CA MET A 153 -7.10 -10.21 9.59
C MET A 153 -6.99 -9.05 8.60
N TYR A 154 -8.14 -8.64 8.09
CA TYR A 154 -8.33 -7.34 7.43
C TYR A 154 -9.40 -6.54 8.17
N ASP A 155 -9.12 -5.29 8.49
CA ASP A 155 -10.04 -4.35 9.15
C ASP A 155 -10.04 -3.05 8.32
N GLY A 156 -11.12 -2.76 7.62
CA GLY A 156 -11.15 -1.65 6.69
C GLY A 156 -12.46 -1.49 5.94
N GLU A 157 -12.39 -0.77 4.85
CA GLU A 157 -13.53 -0.47 4.00
C GLU A 157 -13.73 -1.55 2.93
N TRP A 158 -14.99 -1.76 2.58
CA TRP A 158 -15.46 -2.75 1.61
C TRP A 158 -16.40 -2.10 0.61
N LYS A 159 -16.35 -2.54 -0.62
CA LYS A 159 -17.28 -2.15 -1.67
C LYS A 159 -17.57 -3.36 -2.56
N ASP A 160 -18.85 -3.76 -2.65
CA ASP A 160 -19.29 -4.90 -3.45
C ASP A 160 -18.42 -6.15 -3.26
N ASP A 161 -18.25 -6.59 -1.97
CA ASP A 161 -17.44 -7.73 -1.54
C ASP A 161 -15.92 -7.60 -1.69
N LYS A 162 -15.41 -6.48 -2.19
CA LYS A 162 -13.98 -6.22 -2.36
C LYS A 162 -13.45 -5.25 -1.33
N LYS A 163 -12.20 -5.44 -0.88
CA LYS A 163 -11.50 -4.47 -0.05
C LYS A 163 -11.29 -3.19 -0.86
N SER A 164 -11.64 -2.05 -0.28
CA SER A 164 -11.59 -0.73 -0.92
C SER A 164 -11.33 0.33 0.15
N GLY A 165 -10.94 1.57 -0.26
CA GLY A 165 -10.69 2.64 0.69
C GLY A 165 -9.57 2.34 1.68
N LYS A 166 -9.67 2.83 2.91
CA LYS A 166 -8.63 2.63 3.93
C LYS A 166 -8.82 1.32 4.66
N GLY A 167 -7.69 0.62 4.90
CA GLY A 167 -7.71 -0.63 5.63
C GLY A 167 -6.37 -1.01 6.26
N PHE A 168 -6.48 -1.89 7.24
CA PHE A 168 -5.36 -2.50 7.94
C PHE A 168 -5.38 -4.01 7.71
N PHE A 169 -4.28 -4.56 7.24
CA PHE A 169 -4.07 -5.99 7.04
C PHE A 169 -2.99 -6.49 7.99
N ASP A 170 -3.25 -7.57 8.71
CA ASP A 170 -2.30 -8.24 9.62
C ASP A 170 -2.19 -9.71 9.20
N TRP A 171 -1.03 -10.12 8.71
CA TRP A 171 -0.79 -11.50 8.23
C TRP A 171 -0.38 -12.47 9.33
N LYS A 172 -0.18 -12.00 10.59
CA LYS A 172 0.23 -12.81 11.73
C LYS A 172 1.64 -13.43 11.63
N ASP A 173 2.37 -13.17 10.56
CA ASP A 173 3.76 -13.56 10.36
C ASP A 173 4.75 -12.45 10.75
N GLY A 174 4.24 -11.34 11.30
CA GLY A 174 4.96 -10.12 11.62
C GLY A 174 4.86 -9.06 10.52
N SER A 175 4.28 -9.39 9.37
CA SER A 175 4.00 -8.41 8.33
C SER A 175 2.64 -7.75 8.51
N SER A 176 2.54 -6.49 8.09
CA SER A 176 1.28 -5.74 8.12
C SER A 176 1.25 -4.66 7.05
N TYR A 177 0.04 -4.28 6.64
CA TYR A 177 -0.21 -3.16 5.74
C TYR A 177 -1.25 -2.22 6.35
N ASN A 178 -0.99 -0.93 6.29
CA ASN A 178 -1.95 0.10 6.66
C ASN A 178 -1.96 1.17 5.57
N GLY A 179 -3.04 1.24 4.80
CA GLY A 179 -3.11 2.13 3.65
C GLY A 179 -4.37 1.99 2.82
N GLU A 180 -4.30 2.53 1.61
CA GLU A 180 -5.41 2.53 0.67
C GLU A 180 -5.45 1.23 -0.14
N MET A 181 -6.69 0.78 -0.38
CA MET A 181 -7.03 -0.42 -1.15
C MET A 181 -7.97 -0.05 -2.29
N ASP A 182 -7.84 -0.68 -3.41
CA ASP A 182 -8.83 -0.67 -4.49
C ASP A 182 -8.95 -2.06 -5.10
N ASN A 183 -10.19 -2.57 -5.21
CA ASN A 183 -10.47 -3.88 -5.79
C ASN A 183 -9.57 -5.01 -5.26
N ASP A 184 -9.43 -5.12 -3.91
CA ASP A 184 -8.60 -6.09 -3.19
C ASP A 184 -7.09 -5.88 -3.30
N MET A 185 -6.62 -4.89 -4.03
CA MET A 185 -5.21 -4.55 -4.22
C MET A 185 -4.80 -3.34 -3.39
N ARG A 186 -3.54 -3.30 -2.94
CA ARG A 186 -2.94 -2.07 -2.38
C ARG A 186 -2.81 -1.06 -3.51
N ASN A 187 -3.46 0.10 -3.35
CA ASN A 187 -3.50 1.14 -4.38
C ASN A 187 -3.64 2.49 -3.68
N GLY A 188 -2.81 3.49 -4.02
CA GLY A 188 -2.74 4.74 -3.30
C GLY A 188 -1.65 4.74 -2.23
N PHE A 189 -1.78 5.55 -1.18
CA PHE A 189 -0.76 5.69 -0.15
C PHE A 189 -0.89 4.66 0.96
N GLY A 190 0.24 4.06 1.38
CA GLY A 190 0.23 3.10 2.48
C GLY A 190 1.59 2.80 3.07
N THR A 191 1.56 2.18 4.24
CA THR A 191 2.73 1.66 4.97
C THR A 191 2.66 0.15 4.99
N TYR A 192 3.72 -0.51 4.53
CA TYR A 192 3.92 -1.95 4.65
C TYR A 192 5.09 -2.21 5.60
N ILE A 193 4.88 -3.06 6.59
CA ILE A 193 5.92 -3.61 7.45
C ILE A 193 6.12 -5.06 7.00
N TYR A 194 7.34 -5.42 6.68
CA TYR A 194 7.72 -6.77 6.27
C TYR A 194 8.04 -7.64 7.48
N ALA A 195 7.85 -8.94 7.37
CA ALA A 195 8.16 -9.90 8.44
C ALA A 195 9.65 -9.87 8.87
N ASN A 196 10.55 -9.49 7.96
CA ASN A 196 11.98 -9.34 8.27
C ASN A 196 12.30 -8.05 9.06
N GLY A 197 11.34 -7.14 9.23
CA GLY A 197 11.48 -5.87 9.92
C GLY A 197 11.76 -4.66 9.01
N ASP A 198 11.85 -4.85 7.69
CA ASP A 198 11.88 -3.74 6.75
C ASP A 198 10.54 -3.00 6.76
N LYS A 199 10.54 -1.74 6.32
CA LYS A 199 9.32 -0.94 6.20
C LYS A 199 9.34 -0.08 4.94
N TYR A 200 8.23 -0.11 4.21
CA TYR A 200 7.97 0.83 3.12
C TYR A 200 6.84 1.78 3.49
N VAL A 201 7.02 3.06 3.16
CA VAL A 201 6.01 4.11 3.30
C VAL A 201 5.96 4.88 1.98
N GLY A 202 4.86 4.80 1.27
CA GLY A 202 4.78 5.44 -0.05
C GLY A 202 3.56 5.03 -0.85
N ASN A 203 3.63 5.33 -2.15
CA ASN A 203 2.55 5.04 -3.08
C ASN A 203 2.62 3.60 -3.58
N TRP A 204 1.44 3.06 -3.84
CA TRP A 204 1.18 1.71 -4.33
C TRP A 204 0.31 1.76 -5.58
N LYS A 205 0.54 0.85 -6.50
CA LYS A 205 -0.30 0.59 -7.65
C LYS A 205 -0.33 -0.90 -7.91
N ASP A 206 -1.54 -1.48 -7.91
CA ASP A 206 -1.78 -2.90 -8.19
C ASP A 206 -0.84 -3.84 -7.38
N ASN A 207 -0.74 -3.58 -6.05
CA ASN A 207 0.12 -4.28 -5.09
C ASN A 207 1.63 -4.02 -5.20
N LEU A 208 2.10 -3.21 -6.15
CA LEU A 208 3.51 -2.85 -6.33
C LEU A 208 3.81 -1.46 -5.78
N MET A 209 5.03 -1.24 -5.30
CA MET A 209 5.54 0.10 -4.98
C MET A 209 5.62 0.90 -6.28
N ASP A 210 4.94 2.04 -6.36
CA ASP A 210 4.88 2.85 -7.58
C ASP A 210 4.70 4.33 -7.24
N GLY A 211 5.53 5.22 -7.81
CA GLY A 211 5.59 6.63 -7.44
C GLY A 211 6.57 6.92 -6.31
N LYS A 212 6.31 7.92 -5.49
CA LYS A 212 7.20 8.33 -4.40
C LYS A 212 7.08 7.42 -3.18
N GLY A 213 8.23 7.06 -2.58
CA GLY A 213 8.26 6.25 -1.38
C GLY A 213 9.57 6.28 -0.62
N ILE A 214 9.49 5.81 0.63
CA ILE A 214 10.62 5.65 1.53
C ILE A 214 10.69 4.19 1.96
N TYR A 215 11.83 3.57 1.75
CA TYR A 215 12.12 2.22 2.23
C TYR A 215 13.14 2.28 3.35
N TYR A 216 12.80 1.72 4.49
CA TYR A 216 13.65 1.56 5.66
C TYR A 216 14.05 0.09 5.72
N PHE A 217 15.33 -0.18 5.58
CA PHE A 217 15.89 -1.52 5.73
C PHE A 217 16.14 -1.81 7.21
N LYS A 218 15.97 -3.05 7.61
CA LYS A 218 16.22 -3.50 8.99
C LYS A 218 17.65 -3.22 9.46
N ASN A 219 18.62 -3.24 8.52
CA ASN A 219 20.02 -2.95 8.83
C ASN A 219 20.31 -1.46 9.08
N GLY A 220 19.30 -0.58 8.96
CA GLY A 220 19.42 0.85 9.16
C GLY A 220 19.63 1.67 7.87
N ASP A 221 19.81 1.03 6.72
CA ASP A 221 19.83 1.73 5.44
C ASP A 221 18.46 2.36 5.15
N LYS A 222 18.45 3.40 4.34
CA LYS A 222 17.24 4.10 3.90
C LYS A 222 17.34 4.46 2.43
N TYR A 223 16.28 4.20 1.68
CA TYR A 223 16.08 4.78 0.36
C TYR A 223 14.85 5.71 0.38
N GLU A 224 14.97 6.86 -0.28
CA GLU A 224 13.87 7.82 -0.46
C GLU A 224 13.91 8.31 -1.92
N GLY A 225 12.87 8.02 -2.69
CA GLY A 225 12.86 8.34 -4.11
C GLY A 225 11.69 7.77 -4.88
N ASP A 226 11.91 7.65 -6.19
CA ASP A 226 10.92 7.14 -7.13
C ASP A 226 10.95 5.62 -7.23
N TYR A 227 9.76 5.05 -7.42
CA TYR A 227 9.52 3.63 -7.69
C TYR A 227 8.67 3.48 -8.95
N GLU A 228 8.94 2.45 -9.71
CA GLU A 228 8.12 2.00 -10.83
C GLU A 228 8.07 0.47 -10.80
N SER A 229 6.84 -0.08 -10.75
CA SER A 229 6.62 -1.53 -10.74
C SER A 229 7.42 -2.30 -9.67
N GLY A 230 7.63 -1.68 -8.51
CA GLY A 230 8.35 -2.27 -7.38
C GLY A 230 9.85 -1.96 -7.33
N GLU A 231 10.44 -1.42 -8.39
CA GLU A 231 11.86 -1.15 -8.49
C GLU A 231 12.18 0.33 -8.28
N ARG A 232 13.33 0.62 -7.65
CA ARG A 232 13.83 1.99 -7.50
C ARG A 232 14.19 2.54 -8.88
N THR A 233 13.68 3.73 -9.22
CA THR A 233 13.90 4.39 -10.51
C THR A 233 14.03 5.89 -10.32
N GLY A 234 14.31 6.64 -11.42
CA GLY A 234 14.32 8.10 -11.37
C GLY A 234 15.25 8.67 -10.32
N GLN A 235 14.86 9.77 -9.68
CA GLN A 235 15.66 10.42 -8.66
C GLN A 235 15.44 9.82 -7.27
N GLY A 236 16.54 9.62 -6.55
CA GLY A 236 16.47 9.10 -5.19
C GLY A 236 17.70 9.42 -4.35
N ILE A 237 17.53 9.17 -3.05
CA ILE A 237 18.55 9.29 -2.03
C ILE A 237 18.68 7.93 -1.35
N PHE A 238 19.87 7.34 -1.40
CA PHE A 238 20.21 6.17 -0.60
C PHE A 238 21.15 6.61 0.53
N THR A 239 20.74 6.39 1.76
CA THR A 239 21.52 6.64 2.96
C THR A 239 21.84 5.29 3.60
N TYR A 240 23.12 4.98 3.69
CA TYR A 240 23.59 3.75 4.37
C TYR A 240 23.55 3.93 5.89
N ALA A 241 23.41 2.85 6.61
CA ALA A 241 23.37 2.85 8.06
C ALA A 241 24.64 3.42 8.70
N ASP A 242 25.79 3.31 8.01
CA ASP A 242 27.07 3.86 8.43
C ASP A 242 27.22 5.36 8.14
N GLY A 243 26.28 5.98 7.42
CA GLY A 243 26.27 7.41 7.11
C GLY A 243 26.72 7.77 5.69
N ARG A 244 27.25 6.84 4.90
CA ARG A 244 27.49 7.06 3.47
C ARG A 244 26.20 7.43 2.77
N LYS A 245 26.29 8.23 1.69
CA LYS A 245 25.07 8.72 1.02
C LYS A 245 25.27 8.83 -0.49
N TYR A 246 24.29 8.32 -1.23
CA TYR A 246 24.14 8.59 -2.65
C TYR A 246 22.91 9.46 -2.90
N VAL A 247 23.07 10.45 -3.78
CA VAL A 247 21.96 11.30 -4.28
C VAL A 247 22.07 11.34 -5.79
N GLY A 248 21.10 10.79 -6.50
CA GLY A 248 21.19 10.72 -7.95
C GLY A 248 20.11 9.87 -8.58
N PHE A 249 20.38 9.46 -9.82
CA PHE A 249 19.46 8.66 -10.60
C PHE A 249 19.62 7.16 -10.34
N PHE A 250 18.48 6.46 -10.36
CA PHE A 250 18.38 5.01 -10.27
C PHE A 250 17.67 4.46 -11.51
N LYS A 251 18.01 3.23 -11.88
CA LYS A 251 17.35 2.44 -12.91
C LYS A 251 17.39 0.97 -12.49
N ASN A 252 16.24 0.30 -12.49
CA ASN A 252 16.10 -1.10 -12.07
C ASN A 252 16.79 -1.39 -10.72
N GLY A 253 16.60 -0.52 -9.74
CA GLY A 253 17.17 -0.65 -8.41
C GLY A 253 18.65 -0.29 -8.25
N LEU A 254 19.38 0.03 -9.34
CA LEU A 254 20.81 0.32 -9.34
C LEU A 254 21.07 1.82 -9.54
N MET A 255 22.20 2.33 -9.01
CA MET A 255 22.69 3.69 -9.34
C MET A 255 23.04 3.71 -10.83
N ASP A 256 22.33 4.55 -11.61
CA ASP A 256 22.47 4.65 -13.06
C ASP A 256 22.06 6.06 -13.51
N GLY A 257 22.94 6.77 -14.20
CA GLY A 257 22.78 8.17 -14.55
C GLY A 257 23.64 9.09 -13.69
N PHE A 258 23.31 10.38 -13.64
CA PHE A 258 24.09 11.36 -12.87
C PHE A 258 23.78 11.29 -11.38
N GLY A 259 24.84 11.32 -10.54
CA GLY A 259 24.68 11.29 -9.09
C GLY A 259 25.94 11.63 -8.32
N THR A 260 25.73 11.88 -7.02
CA THR A 260 26.77 12.21 -6.05
C THR A 260 26.84 11.15 -4.99
N TYR A 261 28.02 10.61 -4.75
CA TYR A 261 28.29 9.71 -3.63
C TYR A 261 29.23 10.37 -2.63
N ASN A 262 28.87 10.35 -1.35
CA ASN A 262 29.69 10.85 -0.25
C ASN A 262 30.10 9.69 0.63
N TRP A 263 31.39 9.53 0.85
CA TRP A 263 31.97 8.55 1.77
C TRP A 263 32.14 9.12 3.18
N LEU A 264 32.39 8.25 4.15
CA LEU A 264 32.55 8.63 5.56
C LEU A 264 33.82 9.43 5.85
N ASP A 265 34.87 9.18 5.06
CA ASP A 265 36.14 9.88 5.14
C ASP A 265 36.09 11.30 4.58
N GLY A 266 34.91 11.74 4.12
CA GLY A 266 34.72 13.05 3.49
C GLY A 266 35.00 13.06 2.01
N SER A 267 35.50 11.98 1.42
CA SER A 267 35.68 11.88 -0.03
C SER A 267 34.33 11.93 -0.76
N LYS A 268 34.33 12.38 -1.99
CA LYS A 268 33.14 12.63 -2.78
C LYS A 268 33.36 12.28 -4.24
N TYR A 269 32.39 11.61 -4.85
CA TYR A 269 32.32 11.50 -6.30
C TYR A 269 31.04 12.18 -6.80
N GLU A 270 31.17 12.96 -7.89
CA GLU A 270 30.03 13.58 -8.56
C GLU A 270 30.21 13.37 -10.07
N GLY A 271 29.30 12.59 -10.66
CA GLY A 271 29.44 12.21 -12.07
C GLY A 271 28.41 11.15 -12.49
N TYR A 272 28.70 10.52 -13.62
CA TYR A 272 27.84 9.50 -14.19
C TYR A 272 28.13 8.13 -13.58
N TRP A 273 27.08 7.37 -13.43
CA TRP A 273 27.02 6.00 -12.88
C TRP A 273 26.40 5.06 -13.90
N LYS A 274 26.82 3.83 -13.92
CA LYS A 274 26.20 2.75 -14.65
C LYS A 274 26.26 1.49 -13.79
N GLU A 275 25.09 0.92 -13.51
CA GLU A 275 24.97 -0.35 -12.74
C GLU A 275 25.82 -0.35 -11.45
N ASN A 276 25.67 0.71 -10.63
CA ASN A 276 26.40 0.95 -9.37
C ASN A 276 27.90 1.28 -9.51
N LYS A 277 28.45 1.48 -10.71
CA LYS A 277 29.86 1.84 -10.92
C LYS A 277 29.99 3.22 -11.52
N GLN A 278 31.06 3.97 -11.14
CA GLN A 278 31.40 5.21 -11.82
C GLN A 278 31.68 4.91 -13.30
N ASN A 279 31.05 5.67 -14.20
CA ASN A 279 31.17 5.46 -15.64
C ASN A 279 30.91 6.75 -16.40
N GLY A 280 31.70 7.05 -17.44
CA GLY A 280 31.56 8.31 -18.14
C GLY A 280 32.34 9.45 -17.45
N ARG A 281 31.86 10.68 -17.53
CA ARG A 281 32.53 11.81 -16.90
C ARG A 281 32.15 11.95 -15.43
N GLY A 282 33.19 12.25 -14.60
CA GLY A 282 32.96 12.49 -13.17
C GLY A 282 34.16 13.13 -12.49
N LYS A 283 33.85 13.77 -11.37
CA LYS A 283 34.82 14.42 -10.49
C LYS A 283 34.89 13.68 -9.16
N TYR A 284 36.06 13.27 -8.78
CA TYR A 284 36.33 12.68 -7.46
C TYR A 284 37.18 13.65 -6.63
N VAL A 285 36.85 13.81 -5.38
CA VAL A 285 37.64 14.54 -4.37
C VAL A 285 37.96 13.56 -3.27
N SER A 286 39.24 13.32 -3.01
CA SER A 286 39.69 12.43 -1.92
C SER A 286 39.64 13.13 -0.57
N GLU A 287 39.76 12.36 0.51
CA GLU A 287 39.93 12.86 1.88
C GLU A 287 41.15 13.80 2.00
N SER A 288 42.27 13.48 1.29
CA SER A 288 43.47 14.28 1.28
C SER A 288 43.32 15.63 0.51
N GLY A 289 42.21 15.81 -0.21
CA GLY A 289 41.97 16.98 -1.06
C GLY A 289 42.47 16.82 -2.50
N ASP A 290 42.94 15.64 -2.91
CA ASP A 290 43.23 15.35 -4.31
C ASP A 290 41.98 15.39 -5.15
N VAL A 291 42.05 15.94 -6.34
CA VAL A 291 40.89 16.09 -7.24
C VAL A 291 41.19 15.46 -8.59
N TYR A 292 40.43 14.45 -8.95
CA TYR A 292 40.40 13.95 -10.33
C TYR A 292 39.11 14.44 -11.02
N ASP A 293 39.28 14.97 -12.21
CA ASP A 293 38.18 15.41 -13.09
C ASP A 293 38.44 14.81 -14.48
N GLY A 294 37.66 13.79 -14.85
CA GLY A 294 37.94 13.04 -16.07
C GLY A 294 36.96 11.93 -16.37
N GLU A 295 37.43 11.01 -17.21
CA GLU A 295 36.65 9.85 -17.65
C GLU A 295 36.84 8.65 -16.72
N TRP A 296 35.74 7.87 -16.56
CA TRP A 296 35.63 6.72 -15.70
C TRP A 296 35.05 5.52 -16.48
N ALA A 297 35.54 4.36 -16.21
CA ALA A 297 34.95 3.11 -16.70
C ALA A 297 35.06 2.05 -15.63
N GLU A 298 33.96 1.31 -15.38
CA GLU A 298 33.89 0.18 -14.43
C GLU A 298 34.37 0.53 -13.01
N GLY A 299 34.24 1.83 -12.61
CA GLY A 299 34.64 2.30 -11.29
C GLY A 299 36.04 2.84 -11.17
N GLU A 300 36.83 2.87 -12.27
CA GLU A 300 38.22 3.31 -12.30
C GLU A 300 38.41 4.48 -13.21
N MET A 301 39.43 5.35 -12.91
CA MET A 301 39.86 6.42 -13.81
C MET A 301 40.32 5.77 -15.15
N ASN A 302 39.70 6.20 -16.25
CA ASN A 302 39.97 5.57 -17.56
C ASN A 302 39.64 6.57 -18.67
N GLY A 303 40.60 6.82 -19.57
CA GLY A 303 40.47 7.83 -20.61
C GLY A 303 41.15 9.16 -20.23
N GLU A 304 40.66 10.27 -20.73
CA GLU A 304 41.27 11.58 -20.48
C GLU A 304 40.84 12.17 -19.12
N GLY A 305 41.79 12.77 -18.40
CA GLY A 305 41.50 13.40 -17.12
C GLY A 305 42.57 14.40 -16.66
N VAL A 306 42.17 15.14 -15.62
CA VAL A 306 43.04 16.07 -14.89
C VAL A 306 43.06 15.65 -13.43
N LEU A 307 44.23 15.31 -12.92
CA LEU A 307 44.47 15.04 -11.51
C LEU A 307 45.21 16.24 -10.90
N ARG A 308 44.63 16.80 -9.83
CA ARG A 308 45.28 17.81 -8.99
C ARG A 308 45.50 17.20 -7.62
N MET A 309 46.76 17.11 -7.22
CA MET A 309 47.14 16.54 -5.92
C MET A 309 47.25 17.65 -4.87
N SER A 310 47.05 17.28 -3.62
CA SER A 310 47.12 18.18 -2.47
C SER A 310 48.55 18.78 -2.28
N ASP A 311 49.58 18.10 -2.80
CA ASP A 311 50.98 18.61 -2.79
C ASP A 311 51.26 19.64 -3.89
N GLY A 312 50.25 20.10 -4.64
CA GLY A 312 50.34 21.08 -5.71
C GLY A 312 50.65 20.48 -7.09
N THR A 313 50.92 19.17 -7.19
CA THR A 313 51.12 18.50 -8.47
C THR A 313 49.82 18.49 -9.28
N LYS A 314 49.94 18.84 -10.58
CA LYS A 314 48.83 18.75 -11.53
C LYS A 314 49.25 17.89 -12.71
N PHE A 315 48.50 16.83 -12.95
CA PHE A 315 48.67 15.98 -14.13
C PHE A 315 47.43 16.12 -15.05
N LYS A 316 47.70 16.30 -16.34
CA LYS A 316 46.70 16.24 -17.40
C LYS A 316 47.13 15.21 -18.44
N GLY A 317 46.36 14.19 -18.67
CA GLY A 317 46.71 13.14 -19.62
C GLY A 317 45.73 11.98 -19.62
N THR A 318 46.18 10.84 -20.11
CA THR A 318 45.37 9.64 -20.20
C THR A 318 45.60 8.70 -19.01
N PHE A 319 44.54 8.06 -18.63
CA PHE A 319 44.47 7.07 -17.53
C PHE A 319 43.99 5.71 -18.07
N LYS A 320 44.42 4.63 -17.45
CA LYS A 320 43.94 3.28 -17.70
C LYS A 320 43.98 2.51 -16.39
N ASN A 321 42.82 1.92 -16.01
CA ASN A 321 42.68 1.13 -14.79
C ASN A 321 43.21 1.90 -13.54
N GLY A 322 42.82 3.16 -13.39
CA GLY A 322 43.18 4.01 -12.28
C GLY A 322 44.57 4.65 -12.33
N MET A 323 45.43 4.27 -13.26
CA MET A 323 46.83 4.71 -13.36
C MET A 323 47.06 5.62 -14.56
N ARG A 324 48.02 6.56 -14.45
CA ARG A 324 48.50 7.38 -15.58
C ARG A 324 49.10 6.44 -16.62
N ASN A 325 48.58 6.50 -17.85
CA ASN A 325 49.01 5.61 -18.91
C ASN A 325 48.87 6.32 -20.28
N GLY A 326 49.96 6.41 -21.03
CA GLY A 326 49.99 7.17 -22.28
C GLY A 326 50.58 8.56 -22.09
N LYS A 327 50.27 9.48 -23.00
CA LYS A 327 50.82 10.85 -22.98
C LYS A 327 50.20 11.70 -21.85
N GLY A 328 51.04 12.52 -21.22
CA GLY A 328 50.59 13.42 -20.19
C GLY A 328 51.51 14.62 -19.97
N ILE A 329 50.93 15.59 -19.30
CA ILE A 329 51.61 16.81 -18.84
C ILE A 329 51.52 16.83 -17.33
N GLU A 330 52.68 16.93 -16.66
CA GLU A 330 52.75 17.09 -15.20
C GLU A 330 53.34 18.44 -14.88
N GLU A 331 52.72 19.20 -14.04
CA GLU A 331 53.17 20.51 -13.55
C GLU A 331 53.41 20.40 -12.03
N LYS A 332 54.62 20.72 -11.58
CA LYS A 332 55.00 20.77 -10.17
C LYS A 332 56.15 21.75 -9.93
N ASP A 333 56.06 22.56 -8.88
CA ASP A 333 57.09 23.50 -8.46
C ASP A 333 57.67 24.38 -9.62
N GLY A 334 56.79 24.79 -10.53
CA GLY A 334 57.17 25.62 -11.69
C GLY A 334 57.80 24.85 -12.84
N VAL A 335 57.98 23.55 -12.72
CA VAL A 335 58.48 22.69 -13.80
C VAL A 335 57.31 21.99 -14.49
N ARG A 336 57.34 22.02 -15.83
CA ARG A 336 56.34 21.32 -16.68
C ARG A 336 57.03 20.18 -17.41
N PHE A 337 56.69 18.97 -17.04
CA PHE A 337 57.04 17.75 -17.74
C PHE A 337 56.01 17.42 -18.81
N GLU A 338 56.44 17.15 -20.02
CA GLU A 338 55.66 16.67 -21.15
C GLU A 338 56.26 15.33 -21.61
N GLY A 339 55.53 14.22 -21.41
CA GLY A 339 56.05 12.88 -21.72
C GLY A 339 55.01 11.80 -21.70
N SER A 340 55.48 10.54 -21.57
CA SER A 340 54.61 9.36 -21.53
C SER A 340 54.75 8.63 -20.20
N TYR A 341 53.67 7.89 -19.86
CA TYR A 341 53.57 7.08 -18.67
C TYR A 341 53.10 5.66 -19.01
N VAL A 342 53.57 4.68 -18.29
CA VAL A 342 53.11 3.32 -18.29
C VAL A 342 52.88 2.93 -16.84
N ASN A 343 51.59 2.70 -16.44
CA ASN A 343 51.19 2.35 -15.10
C ASN A 343 51.82 3.24 -14.02
N ASP A 344 51.58 4.56 -14.12
CA ASP A 344 52.10 5.65 -13.27
C ASP A 344 53.61 5.92 -13.37
N ILE A 345 54.35 5.13 -14.10
CA ILE A 345 55.81 5.25 -14.23
C ILE A 345 56.14 6.04 -15.53
N LYS A 346 57.01 7.03 -15.44
CA LYS A 346 57.50 7.76 -16.62
C LYS A 346 58.23 6.78 -17.54
N ASP A 347 57.79 6.68 -18.80
CA ASP A 347 58.39 5.78 -19.80
C ASP A 347 58.23 6.40 -21.20
N GLY A 348 59.35 6.55 -21.93
CA GLY A 348 59.36 7.16 -23.25
C GLY A 348 60.04 8.53 -23.34
N PRO A 349 59.95 9.18 -24.49
CA PRO A 349 60.57 10.49 -24.73
C PRO A 349 59.86 11.55 -23.86
N PHE A 350 60.64 12.53 -23.39
CA PHE A 350 60.13 13.64 -22.58
C PHE A 350 60.81 14.97 -22.86
N VAL A 351 60.14 16.05 -22.50
CA VAL A 351 60.64 17.40 -22.43
C VAL A 351 60.21 18.01 -21.09
N GLU A 352 61.16 18.61 -20.39
CA GLU A 352 60.90 19.46 -19.20
C GLU A 352 61.10 20.90 -19.53
N LYS A 353 60.23 21.78 -19.06
CA LYS A 353 60.22 23.22 -19.28
C LYS A 353 60.11 23.97 -17.97
N ASP A 354 60.73 25.17 -17.90
CA ASP A 354 60.49 26.08 -16.76
C ASP A 354 59.12 26.80 -16.85
N SER A 355 58.85 27.66 -15.90
CA SER A 355 57.63 28.47 -15.85
C SER A 355 57.49 29.47 -17.01
N ASN A 356 58.58 29.80 -17.72
CA ASN A 356 58.61 30.68 -18.90
C ASN A 356 58.44 29.86 -20.19
N GLY A 357 58.41 28.55 -20.14
CA GLY A 357 58.30 27.64 -21.27
C GLY A 357 59.64 27.28 -21.93
N SER A 358 60.76 27.68 -21.34
CA SER A 358 62.09 27.32 -21.82
C SER A 358 62.45 25.89 -21.49
N ILE A 359 63.05 25.16 -22.41
CA ILE A 359 63.42 23.76 -22.19
C ILE A 359 64.58 23.72 -21.17
N ILE A 360 64.34 23.02 -20.06
CA ILE A 360 65.35 22.76 -19.04
C ILE A 360 66.09 21.47 -19.36
N ARG A 361 65.34 20.43 -19.80
CA ARG A 361 65.87 19.10 -20.05
C ARG A 361 64.98 18.36 -21.04
N LYS A 362 65.56 17.51 -21.89
CA LYS A 362 64.88 16.58 -22.74
C LYS A 362 65.62 15.24 -22.76
N GLY A 363 64.93 14.14 -22.96
CA GLY A 363 65.56 12.84 -22.94
C GLY A 363 64.58 11.71 -23.11
N TYR A 364 64.96 10.58 -22.58
CA TYR A 364 64.16 9.35 -22.60
C TYR A 364 64.11 8.72 -21.20
N TYR A 365 62.92 8.37 -20.74
CA TYR A 365 62.72 7.56 -19.55
C TYR A 365 62.49 6.09 -19.96
N LYS A 366 63.13 5.16 -19.24
CA LYS A 366 62.85 3.75 -19.34
C LYS A 366 62.60 3.20 -17.94
N HIS A 367 61.35 2.75 -17.70
CA HIS A 367 60.89 2.26 -16.39
C HIS A 367 61.20 3.24 -15.24
N GLY A 368 61.01 4.55 -15.44
CA GLY A 368 61.21 5.59 -14.43
C GLY A 368 62.66 6.09 -14.31
N ILE A 369 63.61 5.51 -15.05
CA ILE A 369 65.01 5.90 -15.01
C ILE A 369 65.35 6.70 -16.30
N VAL A 370 66.08 7.83 -16.15
CA VAL A 370 66.54 8.59 -17.29
C VAL A 370 67.72 7.88 -17.96
N GLU A 371 67.56 7.44 -19.19
CA GLU A 371 68.66 6.81 -19.97
C GLU A 371 69.50 7.83 -20.70
N VAL A 372 68.90 8.91 -21.25
CA VAL A 372 69.61 9.99 -21.95
C VAL A 372 68.94 11.32 -21.59
N ALA A 373 69.65 12.28 -21.19
CA ALA A 373 69.21 13.68 -20.98
C ALA A 373 70.16 14.66 -21.64
N HIS A 374 69.62 15.65 -22.33
CA HIS A 374 70.40 16.72 -23.01
C HIS A 374 69.83 18.13 -22.65
#